data_4d9252051b3c5c9ef5f207785abd1180
#
_entry.id   4d9252051b3c5c9ef5f207785abd1180
#
_cell.length_a   1.000
_cell.length_b   1.000
_cell.length_c   1.000
_cell.angle_alpha   90.00
_cell.angle_beta   90.00
_cell.angle_gamma   90.00
#
_symmetry.space_group_name_H-M   'P 1'
#
loop_
_entity.id
_entity.type
_entity.pdbx_description
1 polymer ?
#
loop_
_entity_poly.entity_id
_entity_poly.type
_entity_poly.pdbx_seq_one_letter_code
_entity_poly.pdbx_strand_id
1 'polypeptide(L)'
;MQLNETGTMAVQTSRMIRNVLGDRIDGLGIYDIVEEPNHRAFKIDYLVYDFAGVRFIYENDLFEIHLLLNLNKEKVISKPNSHYSEISDWDSYLKEIILEIESYIPEKYLKAKGWR
;
A
#
# COMPACT_ATOMS: atom_id res chain seq x y z
N MET A 1 7.09 14.67 -19.34
CA MET A 1 5.65 14.52 -19.10
C MET A 1 5.30 15.17 -17.78
N GLN A 2 4.28 16.00 -17.77
CA GLN A 2 3.81 16.67 -16.56
C GLN A 2 2.70 15.82 -15.93
N LEU A 3 2.88 15.45 -14.66
CA LEU A 3 1.87 14.71 -13.93
C LEU A 3 0.80 15.68 -13.41
N ASN A 4 -0.47 15.24 -13.35
CA ASN A 4 -1.53 15.98 -12.67
C ASN A 4 -1.36 15.83 -11.15
N GLU A 5 -2.19 16.51 -10.37
CA GLU A 5 -2.10 16.45 -8.90
C GLU A 5 -2.27 15.03 -8.36
N THR A 6 -3.22 14.29 -8.92
CA THR A 6 -3.49 12.91 -8.48
C THR A 6 -2.31 12.01 -8.84
N GLY A 7 -1.75 12.17 -10.03
CA GLY A 7 -0.56 11.42 -10.44
C GLY A 7 0.64 11.74 -9.55
N THR A 8 0.84 13.01 -9.20
CA THR A 8 1.90 13.42 -8.30
C THR A 8 1.71 12.79 -6.92
N MET A 9 0.49 12.79 -6.41
CA MET A 9 0.16 12.16 -5.12
C MET A 9 0.46 10.66 -5.16
N ALA A 10 0.10 10.00 -6.25
CA ALA A 10 0.37 8.56 -6.41
C ALA A 10 1.87 8.26 -6.37
N VAL A 11 2.68 9.06 -7.06
CA VAL A 11 4.14 8.90 -7.06
C VAL A 11 4.71 9.17 -5.67
N GLN A 12 4.26 10.21 -4.98
CA GLN A 12 4.70 10.50 -3.62
C GLN A 12 4.36 9.37 -2.66
N THR A 13 3.14 8.82 -2.78
CA THR A 13 2.70 7.70 -1.95
C THR A 13 3.58 6.47 -2.21
N SER A 14 3.89 6.17 -3.46
CA SER A 14 4.76 5.05 -3.81
C SER A 14 6.15 5.21 -3.23
N ARG A 15 6.68 6.44 -3.22
CA ARG A 15 7.99 6.73 -2.62
C ARG A 15 7.98 6.52 -1.11
N MET A 16 6.91 6.94 -0.43
CA MET A 16 6.76 6.69 1.01
C MET A 16 6.75 5.21 1.31
N ILE A 17 6.01 4.44 0.53
CA ILE A 17 5.94 2.99 0.68
C ILE A 17 7.34 2.38 0.52
N ARG A 18 8.07 2.76 -0.53
CA ARG A 18 9.43 2.25 -0.76
C ARG A 18 10.40 2.65 0.34
N ASN A 19 10.28 3.87 0.84
CA ASN A 19 11.19 4.35 1.89
C ASN A 19 10.97 3.62 3.22
N VAL A 20 9.72 3.33 3.57
CA VAL A 20 9.40 2.67 4.83
C VAL A 20 9.64 1.17 4.76
N LEU A 21 9.21 0.53 3.67
CA LEU A 21 9.24 -0.92 3.55
C LEU A 21 10.55 -1.45 2.98
N GLY A 22 11.27 -0.62 2.20
CA GLY A 22 12.59 -0.95 1.71
C GLY A 22 12.62 -2.22 0.88
N ASP A 23 13.51 -3.14 1.25
CA ASP A 23 13.72 -4.40 0.53
C ASP A 23 12.64 -5.45 0.79
N ARG A 24 11.66 -5.14 1.65
CA ARG A 24 10.54 -6.03 1.91
C ARG A 24 9.54 -6.07 0.75
N ILE A 25 9.60 -5.09 -0.16
CA ILE A 25 8.63 -5.00 -1.26
C ILE A 25 9.31 -5.14 -2.61
N ASP A 26 8.52 -5.57 -3.59
CA ASP A 26 8.95 -5.70 -4.97
C ASP A 26 7.75 -5.48 -5.89
N GLY A 27 8.02 -5.24 -7.17
CA GLY A 27 6.97 -5.17 -8.19
C GLY A 27 5.98 -4.03 -8.00
N LEU A 28 6.41 -2.91 -7.44
CA LEU A 28 5.51 -1.78 -7.22
C LEU A 28 5.08 -1.15 -8.53
N GLY A 29 3.76 -1.03 -8.73
CA GLY A 29 3.18 -0.38 -9.90
C GLY A 29 2.01 0.51 -9.53
N ILE A 30 1.90 1.63 -10.23
CA ILE A 30 0.81 2.59 -10.08
C ILE A 30 -0.09 2.48 -11.30
N TYR A 31 -1.41 2.45 -11.08
CA TYR A 31 -2.37 2.33 -12.17
C TYR A 31 -3.72 2.95 -11.82
N ASP A 32 -4.62 2.99 -12.79
CA ASP A 32 -5.98 3.53 -12.65
C ASP A 32 -6.00 4.95 -12.06
N ILE A 33 -5.11 5.82 -12.57
CA ILE A 33 -5.08 7.22 -12.14
C ILE A 33 -6.23 7.97 -12.79
N VAL A 34 -7.10 8.56 -11.96
CA VAL A 34 -8.25 9.36 -12.38
C VAL A 34 -8.09 10.78 -11.82
N GLU A 35 -8.22 11.77 -12.71
CA GLU A 35 -8.16 13.19 -12.35
C GLU A 35 -9.30 13.91 -13.02
N GLU A 36 -10.44 13.96 -12.37
CA GLU A 36 -11.66 14.63 -12.81
C GLU A 36 -12.10 15.62 -11.74
N PRO A 37 -12.94 16.63 -12.08
CA PRO A 37 -13.33 17.66 -11.11
C PRO A 37 -13.88 17.13 -9.79
N ASN A 38 -14.64 16.04 -9.83
CA ASN A 38 -15.27 15.48 -8.63
C ASN A 38 -14.86 14.05 -8.36
N HIS A 39 -13.80 13.56 -9.04
CA HIS A 39 -13.35 12.19 -8.87
C HIS A 39 -11.85 12.11 -9.06
N ARG A 40 -11.12 11.81 -8.01
CA ARG A 40 -9.68 11.60 -8.02
C ARG A 40 -9.38 10.24 -7.40
N ALA A 41 -8.63 9.43 -8.12
CA ALA A 41 -8.35 8.07 -7.68
C ALA A 41 -7.02 7.57 -8.23
N PHE A 42 -6.42 6.62 -7.53
CA PHE A 42 -5.30 5.84 -8.03
C PHE A 42 -5.20 4.54 -7.24
N LYS A 43 -4.44 3.60 -7.80
CA LYS A 43 -4.14 2.34 -7.13
C LYS A 43 -2.65 2.07 -7.21
N ILE A 44 -2.12 1.45 -6.16
CA ILE A 44 -0.71 1.02 -6.12
C ILE A 44 -0.70 -0.43 -5.67
N ASP A 45 -0.12 -1.31 -6.49
CA ASP A 45 0.07 -2.72 -6.14
C ASP A 45 1.54 -2.99 -5.90
N TYR A 46 1.85 -3.87 -4.96
CA TYR A 46 3.20 -4.34 -4.70
C TYR A 46 3.17 -5.70 -4.02
N LEU A 47 4.30 -6.39 -4.06
CA LEU A 47 4.48 -7.66 -3.35
C LEU A 47 5.24 -7.40 -2.06
N VAL A 48 4.87 -8.11 -0.99
CA VAL A 48 5.57 -8.03 0.29
C VAL A 48 6.15 -9.40 0.64
N TYR A 49 7.42 -9.44 1.01
CA TYR A 49 8.14 -10.65 1.44
C TYR A 49 8.10 -11.78 0.40
N ASP A 50 7.89 -11.46 -0.87
CA ASP A 50 7.66 -12.46 -1.92
C ASP A 50 6.53 -13.44 -1.57
N PHE A 51 5.64 -13.05 -0.67
CA PHE A 51 4.60 -13.92 -0.12
C PHE A 51 3.20 -13.49 -0.53
N ALA A 52 2.89 -12.21 -0.45
CA ALA A 52 1.54 -11.72 -0.68
C ALA A 52 1.53 -10.41 -1.45
N GLY A 53 0.44 -10.16 -2.16
CA GLY A 53 0.19 -8.87 -2.81
C GLY A 53 -0.46 -7.89 -1.85
N VAL A 54 -0.17 -6.62 -2.03
CA VAL A 54 -0.83 -5.54 -1.30
C VAL A 54 -1.33 -4.53 -2.31
N ARG A 55 -2.54 -4.03 -2.10
CA ARG A 55 -3.14 -3.01 -2.95
C ARG A 55 -3.54 -1.81 -2.11
N PHE A 56 -2.97 -0.66 -2.44
CA PHE A 56 -3.34 0.63 -1.87
C PHE A 56 -4.34 1.27 -2.82
N ILE A 57 -5.53 1.59 -2.34
CA ILE A 57 -6.61 2.17 -3.13
C ILE A 57 -6.94 3.55 -2.57
N TYR A 58 -6.85 4.57 -3.41
CA TYR A 58 -7.20 5.94 -3.06
C TYR A 58 -8.38 6.40 -3.91
N GLU A 59 -9.37 7.01 -3.27
CA GLU A 59 -10.50 7.63 -3.98
C GLU A 59 -11.06 8.77 -3.14
N ASN A 60 -10.99 10.00 -3.67
CA ASN A 60 -11.57 11.20 -3.05
C ASN A 60 -11.21 11.32 -1.56
N ASP A 61 -9.92 11.33 -1.24
CA ASP A 61 -9.33 11.40 0.09
C ASP A 61 -9.51 10.14 0.96
N LEU A 62 -10.40 9.24 0.59
CA LEU A 62 -10.52 7.95 1.28
C LEU A 62 -9.47 6.99 0.75
N PHE A 63 -8.92 6.15 1.63
CA PHE A 63 -8.03 5.10 1.18
C PHE A 63 -8.29 3.80 1.93
N GLU A 64 -7.94 2.69 1.25
CA GLU A 64 -7.96 1.36 1.84
C GLU A 64 -6.67 0.66 1.46
N ILE A 65 -6.22 -0.24 2.33
CA ILE A 65 -5.08 -1.10 2.04
C ILE A 65 -5.57 -2.54 2.15
N HIS A 66 -5.45 -3.28 1.05
CA HIS A 66 -5.92 -4.66 0.95
C HIS A 66 -4.73 -5.60 0.89
N LEU A 67 -4.80 -6.69 1.67
CA LEU A 67 -3.83 -7.77 1.61
C LEU A 67 -4.44 -8.91 0.79
N LEU A 68 -3.75 -9.30 -0.27
CA LEU A 68 -4.20 -10.33 -1.20
C LEU A 68 -3.51 -11.64 -0.83
N LEU A 69 -4.20 -12.47 -0.05
CA LEU A 69 -3.62 -13.69 0.49
C LEU A 69 -3.59 -14.83 -0.52
N ASN A 70 -4.61 -14.90 -1.39
CA ASN A 70 -4.65 -15.85 -2.51
C ASN A 70 -5.73 -15.38 -3.49
N LEU A 71 -5.99 -16.16 -4.54
CA LEU A 71 -6.92 -15.78 -5.60
C LEU A 71 -8.33 -15.42 -5.11
N ASN A 72 -8.75 -15.96 -3.97
CA ASN A 72 -10.10 -15.79 -3.47
C ASN A 72 -10.17 -15.12 -2.10
N LYS A 73 -9.03 -14.68 -1.55
CA LYS A 73 -8.99 -14.07 -0.22
C LYS A 73 -8.30 -12.73 -0.25
N GLU A 74 -9.08 -11.71 0.05
CA GLU A 74 -8.61 -10.34 0.16
C GLU A 74 -9.06 -9.80 1.51
N LYS A 75 -8.16 -9.18 2.25
CA LYS A 75 -8.46 -8.65 3.56
C LYS A 75 -8.10 -7.17 3.63
N VAL A 76 -9.04 -6.35 4.08
CA VAL A 76 -8.78 -4.93 4.34
C VAL A 76 -8.01 -4.83 5.65
N ILE A 77 -6.82 -4.27 5.62
CA ILE A 77 -5.96 -4.13 6.79
C ILE A 77 -5.86 -2.69 7.29
N SER A 78 -6.39 -1.73 6.53
CA SER A 78 -6.52 -0.34 6.99
C SER A 78 -7.78 -0.20 7.84
N LYS A 79 -7.83 0.87 8.65
CA LYS A 79 -9.02 1.18 9.45
C LYS A 79 -10.15 1.65 8.53
N PRO A 80 -11.43 1.33 8.87
CA PRO A 80 -12.57 1.81 8.08
C PRO A 80 -12.60 3.33 8.01
N ASN A 81 -13.02 3.85 6.85
CA ASN A 81 -13.20 5.28 6.62
C ASN A 81 -11.94 6.10 6.87
N SER A 82 -10.78 5.56 6.51
CA SER A 82 -9.51 6.27 6.63
C SER A 82 -9.40 7.35 5.57
N HIS A 83 -9.03 8.56 6.00
CA HIS A 83 -8.81 9.71 5.12
C HIS A 83 -7.33 9.97 4.95
N TYR A 84 -6.90 10.09 3.69
CA TYR A 84 -5.50 10.32 3.35
C TYR A 84 -4.95 11.58 4.03
N SER A 85 -5.75 12.66 4.01
CA SER A 85 -5.36 13.95 4.59
C SER A 85 -5.26 13.95 6.10
N GLU A 86 -5.85 12.96 6.78
CA GLU A 86 -5.83 12.85 8.23
C GLU A 86 -4.61 12.10 8.78
N ILE A 87 -3.85 11.46 7.91
CA ILE A 87 -2.63 10.75 8.33
C ILE A 87 -1.51 11.79 8.44
N SER A 88 -1.14 12.14 9.66
CA SER A 88 -0.10 13.14 9.91
C SER A 88 1.31 12.56 9.80
N ASP A 89 1.46 11.26 10.07
CA ASP A 89 2.76 10.58 10.05
C ASP A 89 2.64 9.26 9.28
N TRP A 90 2.84 9.34 7.96
CA TRP A 90 2.77 8.18 7.08
C TRP A 90 3.84 7.14 7.39
N ASP A 91 5.01 7.58 7.86
CA ASP A 91 6.10 6.67 8.21
C ASP A 91 5.66 5.71 9.33
N SER A 92 5.13 6.26 10.40
CA SER A 92 4.63 5.46 11.52
C SER A 92 3.42 4.61 11.11
N TYR A 93 2.52 5.17 10.31
CA TYR A 93 1.34 4.43 9.85
C TYR A 93 1.74 3.21 9.02
N LEU A 94 2.65 3.40 8.07
CA LEU A 94 3.10 2.30 7.21
C LEU A 94 3.88 1.24 8.00
N LYS A 95 4.60 1.64 9.05
CA LYS A 95 5.27 0.68 9.93
C LYS A 95 4.27 -0.18 10.70
N GLU A 96 3.16 0.40 11.12
CA GLU A 96 2.07 -0.37 11.74
C GLU A 96 1.44 -1.33 10.73
N ILE A 97 1.23 -0.87 9.51
CA ILE A 97 0.68 -1.71 8.44
C ILE A 97 1.58 -2.91 8.16
N ILE A 98 2.89 -2.71 8.12
CA ILE A 98 3.80 -3.83 7.85
C ILE A 98 3.78 -4.86 8.98
N LEU A 99 3.61 -4.44 10.22
CA LEU A 99 3.45 -5.37 11.35
C LEU A 99 2.16 -6.18 11.20
N GLU A 100 1.09 -5.53 10.75
CA GLU A 100 -0.18 -6.22 10.48
C GLU A 100 0.00 -7.25 9.37
N ILE A 101 0.69 -6.88 8.28
CA ILE A 101 0.97 -7.80 7.17
C ILE A 101 1.78 -9.00 7.67
N GLU A 102 2.82 -8.77 8.48
CA GLU A 102 3.65 -9.84 9.02
C GLU A 102 2.85 -10.84 9.84
N SER A 103 1.78 -10.40 10.49
CA SER A 103 0.94 -11.31 11.28
C SER A 103 0.22 -12.36 10.44
N TYR A 104 0.12 -12.14 9.11
CA TYR A 104 -0.48 -13.10 8.18
C TYR A 104 0.54 -14.00 7.50
N ILE A 105 1.84 -13.75 7.71
CA ILE A 105 2.91 -14.53 7.09
C ILE A 105 3.45 -15.52 8.13
N PRO A 106 3.56 -16.82 7.79
CA PRO A 106 4.13 -17.79 8.73
C PRO A 106 5.52 -17.38 9.18
N GLU A 107 5.77 -17.39 10.48
CA GLU A 107 7.06 -17.02 11.04
C GLU A 107 8.20 -17.88 10.47
N LYS A 108 7.92 -19.15 10.26
CA LYS A 108 8.86 -20.08 9.64
C LYS A 108 9.31 -19.59 8.26
N TYR A 109 8.39 -19.02 7.48
CA TYR A 109 8.69 -18.45 6.17
C TYR A 109 9.60 -17.22 6.32
N LEU A 110 9.24 -16.32 7.25
CA LEU A 110 10.02 -15.10 7.48
C LEU A 110 11.45 -15.43 7.91
N LYS A 111 11.62 -16.42 8.77
CA LYS A 111 12.95 -16.88 9.19
C LYS A 111 13.73 -17.48 8.03
N ALA A 112 13.08 -18.30 7.22
CA ALA A 112 13.74 -18.94 6.07
C ALA A 112 14.22 -17.92 5.04
N LYS A 113 13.53 -16.79 4.90
CA LYS A 113 13.89 -15.72 3.97
C LYS A 113 14.82 -14.68 4.56
N GLY A 114 15.19 -14.82 5.83
CA GLY A 114 16.08 -13.87 6.48
C GLY A 114 15.44 -12.60 6.98
N TRP A 115 14.11 -12.55 7.08
CA TRP A 115 13.39 -11.38 7.58
C TRP A 115 13.30 -11.36 9.11
N ARG A 116 13.55 -12.48 9.73
CA ARG A 116 13.58 -12.63 11.18
C ARG A 116 14.68 -13.59 11.62
#